data_433728d6196423f1b8ccb5218810b451
#
_entry.id   433728d6196423f1b8ccb5218810b451
#
_cell.length_a   1.000
_cell.length_b   1.000
_cell.length_c   1.000
_cell.angle_alpha   90.00
_cell.angle_beta   90.00
_cell.angle_gamma   90.00
#
_symmetry.space_group_name_H-M   'P 1'
#
loop_
_entity.id
_entity.type
_entity.pdbx_description
1 polymer ?
#
loop_
_entity_poly.entity_id
_entity_poly.type
_entity_poly.pdbx_seq_one_letter_code
_entity_poly.pdbx_strand_id
1 'polypeptide(L)' 'MKVLFDPETDKLSVLVMEGVVAETDEPRPGIILDYDAGGSLLSIEILDASKHMPIPRQVDFEVTARNSG' A
#
# COMPACT_ATOMS: atom_id res chain seq x y z
N MET A 1 -0.88 1.64 10.36
CA MET A 1 -0.99 1.05 9.01
C MET A 1 -2.32 0.32 8.86
N LYS A 2 -2.94 0.44 7.72
CA LYS A 2 -4.23 -0.18 7.46
C LYS A 2 -4.27 -0.70 6.03
N VAL A 3 -4.74 -1.93 5.87
CA VAL A 3 -4.90 -2.53 4.54
C VAL A 3 -6.39 -2.70 4.27
N LEU A 4 -6.85 -2.16 3.15
CA LEU A 4 -8.26 -2.16 2.76
C LEU A 4 -8.40 -2.74 1.36
N PHE A 5 -9.40 -3.57 1.17
CA PHE A 5 -9.78 -4.01 -0.17
C PHE A 5 -11.24 -3.68 -0.42
N ASP A 6 -11.48 -2.98 -1.53
CA ASP A 6 -12.83 -2.66 -2.00
C ASP A 6 -13.19 -3.59 -3.15
N PRO A 7 -14.08 -4.57 -2.93
CA PRO A 7 -14.45 -5.51 -3.99
C PRO A 7 -15.27 -4.86 -5.11
N GLU A 8 -15.94 -3.75 -4.86
CA GLU A 8 -16.72 -3.06 -5.89
C GLU A 8 -15.83 -2.40 -6.93
N THR A 9 -14.73 -1.79 -6.49
CA THR A 9 -13.80 -1.11 -7.38
C THR A 9 -12.57 -1.94 -7.70
N ASP A 10 -12.41 -3.10 -7.04
CA ASP A 10 -11.24 -3.96 -7.18
C ASP A 10 -9.94 -3.20 -6.83
N LYS A 11 -10.00 -2.37 -5.80
CA LYS A 11 -8.87 -1.57 -5.36
C LYS A 11 -8.36 -2.04 -4.00
N LEU A 12 -7.07 -2.31 -3.93
CA LEU A 12 -6.38 -2.62 -2.68
C LEU A 12 -5.59 -1.38 -2.26
N SER A 13 -5.78 -0.95 -1.02
CA SER A 13 -5.09 0.21 -0.48
C SER A 13 -4.31 -0.16 0.78
N VAL A 14 -3.07 0.30 0.86
CA VAL A 14 -2.27 0.21 2.07
C VAL A 14 -2.06 1.62 2.58
N LEU A 15 -2.71 1.96 3.69
CA LEU A 15 -2.57 3.27 4.33
C LEU A 15 -1.44 3.17 5.35
N VAL A 16 -0.28 3.70 4.99
CA VAL A 16 0.94 3.58 5.79
C VAL A 16 0.89 4.53 6.98
N MET A 17 0.59 5.80 6.71
CA MET A 17 0.48 6.84 7.75
C MET A 17 -0.38 7.99 7.22
N GLU A 18 -0.91 8.78 8.15
CA GLU A 18 -1.65 9.99 7.79
C GLU A 18 -0.70 11.10 7.39
N GLY A 19 -1.16 11.97 6.51
CA GLY A 19 -0.39 13.11 6.06
C GLY A 19 -1.02 13.76 4.84
N VAL A 20 -0.38 14.83 4.38
CA VAL A 20 -0.82 15.56 3.19
C VAL A 20 0.01 15.10 1.99
N VAL A 21 -0.67 14.62 0.96
CA VAL A 21 -0.02 14.16 -0.25
C VAL A 21 0.61 15.35 -0.97
N ALA A 22 1.92 15.31 -1.18
CA ALA A 22 2.66 16.31 -1.92
C ALA A 22 3.11 15.78 -3.29
N GLU A 23 3.27 14.49 -3.42
CA GLU A 23 3.76 13.86 -4.64
C GLU A 23 3.13 12.49 -4.81
N THR A 24 2.75 12.18 -6.04
CA THR A 24 2.19 10.88 -6.41
C THR A 24 3.01 10.30 -7.55
N ASP A 25 3.35 9.02 -7.44
CA ASP A 25 4.11 8.30 -8.46
C ASP A 25 3.33 7.04 -8.88
N GLU A 26 3.39 6.73 -10.16
CA GLU A 26 2.79 5.52 -10.72
C GLU A 26 3.85 4.74 -11.48
N PRO A 27 4.72 3.99 -10.77
CA PRO A 27 5.85 3.30 -11.39
C PRO A 27 5.44 2.20 -12.36
N ARG A 28 4.23 1.69 -12.20
CA ARG A 28 3.61 0.72 -13.10
C ARG A 28 2.15 1.08 -13.25
N PRO A 29 1.50 0.79 -14.38
CA PRO A 29 0.08 1.06 -14.53
C PRO A 29 -0.73 0.43 -13.40
N GLY A 30 -1.48 1.27 -12.68
CA GLY A 30 -2.33 0.82 -11.59
C GLY A 30 -1.64 0.66 -10.23
N ILE A 31 -0.34 0.92 -10.13
CA ILE A 31 0.39 0.91 -8.85
C ILE A 31 0.72 2.35 -8.50
N ILE A 32 0.04 2.90 -7.51
CA ILE A 32 0.12 4.32 -7.16
C ILE A 32 0.74 4.48 -5.77
N LEU A 33 1.76 5.32 -5.68
CA LEU A 33 2.46 5.62 -4.44
C LEU A 33 2.29 7.10 -4.11
N ASP A 34 1.80 7.40 -2.90
CA ASP A 34 1.62 8.77 -2.44
C ASP A 34 2.65 9.10 -1.35
N TYR A 35 3.26 10.27 -1.49
CA TYR A 35 4.29 10.74 -0.57
C TYR A 35 3.95 12.11 -0.01
N ASP A 36 4.44 12.40 1.18
CA ASP A 36 4.36 13.75 1.76
C ASP A 36 5.51 14.63 1.26
N ALA A 37 5.54 15.88 1.71
CA ALA A 37 6.57 16.85 1.29
C ALA A 37 7.98 16.44 1.73
N GLY A 38 8.10 15.65 2.77
CA GLY A 38 9.38 15.14 3.26
C GLY A 38 9.85 13.87 2.59
N GLY A 39 9.06 13.33 1.65
CA GLY A 39 9.38 12.08 0.95
C GLY A 39 8.96 10.83 1.68
N SER A 40 8.17 10.94 2.74
CA SER A 40 7.65 9.76 3.45
C SER A 40 6.48 9.15 2.69
N LEU A 41 6.44 7.83 2.61
CA LEU A 41 5.36 7.11 1.96
C LEU A 41 4.11 7.16 2.82
N LEU A 42 3.01 7.67 2.25
CA LEU A 42 1.73 7.75 2.93
C LEU A 42 0.81 6.58 2.59
N SER A 43 0.78 6.18 1.33
CA SER A 43 -0.11 5.12 0.90
C SER A 43 0.36 4.45 -0.38
N ILE A 44 -0.14 3.23 -0.56
CA ILE A 44 0.02 2.45 -1.80
C ILE A 44 -1.38 2.06 -2.25
N GLU A 45 -1.70 2.31 -3.52
CA GLU A 45 -2.96 1.88 -4.10
C GLU A 45 -2.69 0.96 -5.28
N ILE A 46 -3.41 -0.15 -5.34
CA ILE A 46 -3.33 -1.10 -6.45
C ILE A 46 -4.70 -1.16 -7.10
N LEU A 47 -4.81 -0.61 -8.30
CA LEU A 47 -6.03 -0.63 -9.10
C LEU A 47 -6.11 -1.98 -9.83
N ASP A 48 -7.33 -2.46 -10.05
CA ASP A 48 -7.56 -3.78 -10.65
C ASP A 48 -6.74 -4.87 -9.94
N ALA A 49 -6.78 -4.84 -8.60
CA ALA A 49 -5.90 -5.67 -7.78
C ALA A 49 -6.01 -7.15 -8.08
N SER A 50 -7.21 -7.66 -8.35
CA SER A 50 -7.42 -9.07 -8.64
C SER A 50 -6.74 -9.54 -9.92
N LYS A 51 -6.39 -8.59 -10.82
CA LYS A 51 -5.65 -8.89 -12.05
C LYS A 51 -4.15 -9.01 -11.80
N HIS A 52 -3.68 -8.47 -10.69
CA HIS A 52 -2.26 -8.49 -10.34
C HIS A 52 -1.91 -9.60 -9.35
N MET A 53 -2.87 -10.01 -8.52
CA MET A 53 -2.63 -10.96 -7.44
C MET A 53 -3.91 -11.64 -6.99
N PRO A 54 -3.84 -12.82 -6.38
CA PRO A 54 -4.98 -13.37 -5.65
C PRO A 54 -5.26 -12.46 -4.46
N ILE A 55 -6.53 -12.11 -4.24
CA ILE A 55 -6.89 -11.22 -3.12
C ILE A 55 -6.91 -12.03 -1.83
N PRO A 56 -6.07 -11.70 -0.84
CA PRO A 56 -6.04 -12.43 0.41
C PRO A 56 -7.23 -12.07 1.29
N ARG A 57 -7.63 -12.97 2.16
CA ARG A 57 -8.64 -12.70 3.19
C ARG A 57 -8.00 -12.18 4.47
N GLN A 58 -6.68 -12.31 4.57
CA GLN A 58 -5.93 -12.05 5.77
C GLN A 58 -4.53 -11.61 5.40
N VAL A 59 -4.01 -10.67 6.14
CA VAL A 59 -2.64 -10.19 5.98
C VAL A 59 -1.93 -10.35 7.32
N ASP A 60 -0.79 -11.01 7.30
CA ASP A 60 0.04 -11.16 8.48
C ASP A 60 1.17 -10.13 8.44
N PHE A 61 1.35 -9.42 9.54
CA PHE A 61 2.48 -8.52 9.71
C PHE A 61 3.44 -9.13 10.72
N GLU A 62 4.66 -9.33 10.32
CA GLU A 62 5.67 -9.96 11.16
C GLU A 62 6.94 -9.13 11.19
N VAL A 63 7.46 -8.92 12.40
CA VAL A 63 8.78 -8.34 12.57
C VAL A 63 9.71 -9.47 13.00
N THR A 64 10.64 -9.83 12.14
CA THR A 64 11.59 -10.91 12.47
C THR A 64 12.52 -10.44 13.58
N ALA A 65 12.86 -11.38 14.50
CA ALA A 65 13.77 -11.09 15.59
C ALA A 65 15.13 -10.65 15.03
N ARG A 66 15.63 -9.52 15.54
CA ARG A 66 16.95 -9.06 15.16
C ARG A 66 18.00 -9.89 15.90
N ASN A 67 18.87 -10.56 15.14
CA ASN A 67 19.95 -11.31 15.70
C ASN A 67 21.10 -10.34 16.02
N SER A 68 21.27 -10.03 17.29
CA SER A 68 22.33 -9.13 17.75
C SER A 68 23.55 -9.95 18.17
N GLY A 69 24.01 -10.76 17.26
CA GLY A 69 25.19 -11.58 17.52
C GLY A 69 26.47 -10.81 17.36
#